data_f260ee292410204cbe3b1e4fa4638a3f
#
_entry.id   f260ee292410204cbe3b1e4fa4638a3f
#
_cell.length_a   1.000
_cell.length_b   1.000
_cell.length_c   1.000
_cell.angle_alpha   90.00
_cell.angle_beta   90.00
_cell.angle_gamma   90.00
#
_symmetry.space_group_name_H-M   'P 1'
#
loop_
_entity.id
_entity.type
_entity.pdbx_description
1 polymer ?
#
loop_
_entity_poly.entity_id
_entity_poly.type
_entity_poly.pdbx_seq_one_letter_code
_entity_poly.pdbx_strand_id
1 'polypeptide(L)'
;MSSPLLSPEILDALKGYASNLDRSVTMVLQIGEHPKRQELVDFLEGIASVSDLLQLEQRNLDGLLRGPLSFLLESHGRDTGIRFSGIPSGHEFNSLVLAILQSGGGDLKLGEDVERAISSIDKPLDFKTFISLSCHNCPDVVQTLNKFCLLNEKFTNEMVDGALFPELVERYDVQSVPLVFLDEVLFAGGKISVANLTEKIQAMGDMPVEPRTELPTQDVTVVGGGPAGISAAIYAVRKGLKVTLICEELGGQVKETLGIENFISMNYTTGDKLTRSMTEHLTSYGVTLRENSRVAQIEQGQLKSVVLASGEIVETRSVVIASGAKWRELGVPGEKENLGTGVAYCPHCDGPFYKDKAVAVVGGGNSGIEASIDLAGIASSVKVFEFLPELKADEILVQRARELSNVTIETNVAVQSILSESGKVSAIRYLDRQTDEEKDYPVSGIFVQIGLLPNSQFLGDLVEVNDYGEIEVDAAGRTSQEGIFACGDVTNVAYKQIVIAMGEGAKAALTASEYLMLQSETELPTAEMLSQTS
;
A
#
# COMPACT_ATOMS: atom_id res chain seq x y z
N MET A 1 20.33 4.22 -33.50
CA MET A 1 18.98 3.80 -33.97
C MET A 1 18.03 3.91 -32.78
N SER A 2 16.79 4.32 -32.97
CA SER A 2 15.87 4.42 -31.82
C SER A 2 15.60 3.03 -31.25
N SER A 3 15.74 2.89 -29.93
CA SER A 3 15.40 1.64 -29.24
C SER A 3 13.91 1.29 -29.47
N PRO A 4 13.58 0.04 -29.78
CA PRO A 4 12.19 -0.38 -29.92
C PRO A 4 11.38 -0.26 -28.61
N LEU A 5 12.06 -0.06 -27.48
CA LEU A 5 11.45 0.14 -26.14
C LEU A 5 11.03 1.60 -25.89
N LEU A 6 11.44 2.57 -26.73
CA LEU A 6 11.17 4.00 -26.57
C LEU A 6 10.40 4.52 -27.79
N SER A 7 9.08 4.63 -27.67
CA SER A 7 8.28 5.29 -28.70
C SER A 7 8.52 6.82 -28.71
N PRO A 8 8.23 7.50 -29.84
CA PRO A 8 8.33 8.97 -29.90
C PRO A 8 7.53 9.68 -28.79
N GLU A 9 6.36 9.16 -28.43
CA GLU A 9 5.51 9.71 -27.37
C GLU A 9 6.18 9.59 -26.01
N ILE A 10 6.86 8.45 -25.75
CA ILE A 10 7.64 8.26 -24.52
C ILE A 10 8.79 9.25 -24.44
N LEU A 11 9.52 9.43 -25.57
CA LEU A 11 10.64 10.39 -25.62
C LEU A 11 10.18 11.84 -25.42
N ASP A 12 9.03 12.23 -26.00
CA ASP A 12 8.46 13.56 -25.79
C ASP A 12 8.03 13.78 -24.32
N ALA A 13 7.42 12.77 -23.69
CA ALA A 13 7.07 12.83 -22.27
C ALA A 13 8.33 12.95 -21.40
N LEU A 14 9.37 12.14 -21.67
CA LEU A 14 10.66 12.21 -20.96
C LEU A 14 11.31 13.58 -21.11
N LYS A 15 11.26 14.18 -22.30
CA LYS A 15 11.79 15.53 -22.53
C LYS A 15 11.08 16.56 -21.65
N GLY A 16 9.75 16.43 -21.51
CA GLY A 16 8.96 17.28 -20.61
C GLY A 16 9.39 17.13 -19.16
N TYR A 17 9.62 15.90 -18.68
CA TYR A 17 10.11 15.66 -17.31
C TYR A 17 11.56 16.12 -17.12
N ALA A 18 12.43 15.87 -18.09
CA ALA A 18 13.83 16.23 -18.03
C ALA A 18 14.08 17.76 -18.03
N SER A 19 13.09 18.57 -18.42
CA SER A 19 13.15 20.04 -18.31
C SER A 19 13.19 20.52 -16.84
N ASN A 20 12.83 19.68 -15.89
CA ASN A 20 12.87 19.97 -14.45
C ASN A 20 14.15 19.48 -13.76
N LEU A 21 15.16 19.05 -14.51
CA LEU A 21 16.44 18.65 -13.94
C LEU A 21 17.26 19.90 -13.57
N ASP A 22 17.74 19.94 -12.34
CA ASP A 22 18.62 21.02 -11.82
C ASP A 22 20.11 20.64 -11.91
N ARG A 23 20.40 19.35 -12.07
CA ARG A 23 21.77 18.79 -12.06
C ARG A 23 21.95 17.78 -13.17
N SER A 24 23.20 17.63 -13.62
CA SER A 24 23.54 16.57 -14.57
C SER A 24 23.45 15.19 -13.94
N VAL A 25 22.90 14.25 -14.68
CA VAL A 25 22.85 12.82 -14.33
C VAL A 25 23.55 12.02 -15.42
N THR A 26 24.52 11.22 -15.01
CA THR A 26 25.28 10.34 -15.91
C THR A 26 24.89 8.88 -15.62
N MET A 27 24.41 8.19 -16.64
CA MET A 27 24.23 6.74 -16.62
C MET A 27 25.58 6.12 -16.99
N VAL A 28 26.22 5.45 -16.04
CA VAL A 28 27.55 4.87 -16.23
C VAL A 28 27.45 3.38 -16.41
N LEU A 29 27.63 2.93 -17.64
CA LEU A 29 27.47 1.54 -18.06
C LEU A 29 28.79 0.79 -17.96
N GLN A 30 28.79 -0.41 -17.35
CA GLN A 30 29.95 -1.31 -17.31
C GLN A 30 30.31 -1.74 -18.74
N ILE A 31 31.62 -1.72 -19.06
CA ILE A 31 32.14 -2.27 -20.33
C ILE A 31 32.06 -3.80 -20.34
N GLY A 32 32.08 -4.39 -21.52
CA GLY A 32 32.13 -5.85 -21.72
C GLY A 32 31.19 -6.29 -22.85
N GLU A 33 31.09 -7.60 -23.08
CA GLU A 33 30.28 -8.18 -24.13
C GLU A 33 29.10 -8.98 -23.57
N HIS A 34 27.92 -8.80 -24.13
CA HIS A 34 26.72 -9.58 -23.85
C HIS A 34 25.75 -9.49 -25.03
N PRO A 35 25.00 -10.55 -25.39
CA PRO A 35 24.07 -10.54 -26.54
C PRO A 35 23.05 -9.41 -26.51
N LYS A 36 22.56 -9.01 -25.32
CA LYS A 36 21.59 -7.91 -25.13
C LYS A 36 22.23 -6.55 -24.86
N ARG A 37 23.57 -6.44 -24.92
CA ARG A 37 24.23 -5.18 -24.58
C ARG A 37 23.84 -4.03 -25.49
N GLN A 38 23.77 -4.29 -26.82
CA GLN A 38 23.41 -3.24 -27.77
C GLN A 38 21.99 -2.71 -27.52
N GLU A 39 21.07 -3.59 -27.13
CA GLU A 39 19.70 -3.19 -26.75
C GLU A 39 19.70 -2.23 -25.56
N LEU A 40 20.52 -2.51 -24.52
CA LEU A 40 20.67 -1.64 -23.37
C LEU A 40 21.32 -0.30 -23.76
N VAL A 41 22.39 -0.32 -24.59
CA VAL A 41 23.06 0.91 -25.06
C VAL A 41 22.07 1.78 -25.83
N ASP A 42 21.36 1.23 -26.83
CA ASP A 42 20.38 1.97 -27.63
C ASP A 42 19.25 2.55 -26.76
N PHE A 43 18.85 1.83 -25.71
CA PHE A 43 17.85 2.27 -24.75
C PHE A 43 18.36 3.45 -23.91
N LEU A 44 19.55 3.35 -23.32
CA LEU A 44 20.13 4.42 -22.49
C LEU A 44 20.54 5.65 -23.33
N GLU A 45 21.04 5.46 -24.56
CA GLU A 45 21.31 6.57 -25.50
C GLU A 45 20.03 7.32 -25.86
N GLY A 46 18.92 6.58 -26.08
CA GLY A 46 17.62 7.18 -26.31
C GLY A 46 17.17 8.06 -25.14
N ILE A 47 17.36 7.61 -23.90
CA ILE A 47 17.05 8.41 -22.70
C ILE A 47 18.01 9.60 -22.59
N ALA A 48 19.31 9.42 -22.79
CA ALA A 48 20.28 10.51 -22.74
C ALA A 48 20.01 11.61 -23.76
N SER A 49 19.44 11.25 -24.92
CA SER A 49 19.17 12.20 -26.00
C SER A 49 18.08 13.26 -25.72
N VAL A 50 17.31 13.11 -24.64
CA VAL A 50 16.19 14.04 -24.34
C VAL A 50 16.61 15.31 -23.62
N SER A 51 17.84 15.38 -23.05
CA SER A 51 18.35 16.56 -22.34
C SER A 51 19.88 16.59 -22.32
N ASP A 52 20.46 17.79 -22.43
CA ASP A 52 21.92 18.00 -22.30
C ASP A 52 22.44 17.70 -20.87
N LEU A 53 21.54 17.63 -19.89
CA LEU A 53 21.86 17.26 -18.51
C LEU A 53 21.91 15.73 -18.31
N LEU A 54 21.52 14.94 -19.30
CA LEU A 54 21.56 13.48 -19.26
C LEU A 54 22.70 12.96 -20.15
N GLN A 55 23.56 12.13 -19.57
CA GLN A 55 24.73 11.61 -20.25
C GLN A 55 24.81 10.09 -20.11
N LEU A 56 25.36 9.43 -21.11
CA LEU A 56 25.73 8.03 -21.06
C LEU A 56 27.25 7.92 -21.19
N GLU A 57 27.87 7.28 -20.22
CA GLU A 57 29.29 6.95 -20.26
C GLU A 57 29.48 5.44 -20.13
N GLN A 58 30.54 4.94 -20.78
CA GLN A 58 30.97 3.55 -20.65
C GLN A 58 32.33 3.52 -19.96
N ARG A 59 32.38 2.88 -18.79
CA ARG A 59 33.58 2.78 -17.98
C ARG A 59 33.84 1.36 -17.49
N ASN A 60 35.10 1.04 -17.16
CA ASN A 60 35.37 -0.17 -16.41
C ASN A 60 35.04 0.06 -14.93
N LEU A 61 34.09 -0.69 -14.44
CA LEU A 61 33.54 -0.65 -13.07
C LEU A 61 33.63 -2.05 -12.42
N ASP A 62 34.68 -2.82 -12.78
CA ASP A 62 34.88 -4.17 -12.24
C ASP A 62 34.93 -4.13 -10.71
N GLY A 63 34.20 -5.03 -10.08
CA GLY A 63 34.07 -5.09 -8.62
C GLY A 63 32.97 -4.16 -8.05
N LEU A 64 32.47 -3.19 -8.82
CA LEU A 64 31.38 -2.30 -8.42
C LEU A 64 30.05 -2.72 -9.06
N LEU A 65 30.08 -3.15 -10.32
CA LEU A 65 28.93 -3.63 -11.08
C LEU A 65 29.15 -5.09 -11.52
N ARG A 66 28.04 -5.79 -11.74
CA ARG A 66 28.07 -7.24 -12.06
C ARG A 66 28.66 -7.55 -13.42
N GLY A 67 28.36 -6.73 -14.41
CA GLY A 67 28.78 -7.03 -15.76
C GLY A 67 28.16 -6.12 -16.84
N PRO A 68 28.28 -6.52 -18.11
CA PRO A 68 27.97 -5.66 -19.25
C PRO A 68 26.52 -5.19 -19.38
N LEU A 69 25.59 -5.79 -18.63
CA LEU A 69 24.20 -5.37 -18.53
C LEU A 69 23.89 -4.58 -17.25
N SER A 70 24.92 -4.06 -16.57
CA SER A 70 24.74 -3.29 -15.36
C SER A 70 25.24 -1.87 -15.52
N PHE A 71 24.51 -0.91 -14.95
CA PHE A 71 24.89 0.50 -14.91
C PHE A 71 24.51 1.13 -13.57
N LEU A 72 25.16 2.23 -13.25
CA LEU A 72 24.85 3.05 -12.09
C LEU A 72 24.49 4.47 -12.51
N LEU A 73 23.90 5.21 -11.59
CA LEU A 73 23.62 6.64 -11.76
C LEU A 73 24.63 7.47 -10.98
N GLU A 74 25.22 8.45 -11.65
CA GLU A 74 26.00 9.52 -11.00
C GLU A 74 25.23 10.84 -11.09
N SER A 75 25.20 11.59 -9.99
CA SER A 75 24.70 12.96 -9.94
C SER A 75 25.86 13.90 -9.74
N HIS A 76 26.08 14.85 -10.64
CA HIS A 76 27.22 15.77 -10.59
C HIS A 76 28.59 15.05 -10.46
N GLY A 77 28.74 13.88 -11.10
CA GLY A 77 29.95 13.06 -11.05
C GLY A 77 30.19 12.30 -9.75
N ARG A 78 29.16 12.20 -8.87
CA ARG A 78 29.19 11.38 -7.65
C ARG A 78 28.25 10.19 -7.78
N ASP A 79 28.71 9.01 -7.37
CA ASP A 79 27.88 7.80 -7.29
C ASP A 79 26.70 8.06 -6.36
N THR A 80 25.49 7.80 -6.83
CA THR A 80 24.25 7.95 -6.07
C THR A 80 23.92 6.71 -5.22
N GLY A 81 24.68 5.63 -5.38
CA GLY A 81 24.35 4.32 -4.81
C GLY A 81 23.26 3.55 -5.59
N ILE A 82 22.67 4.15 -6.62
CA ILE A 82 21.59 3.52 -7.42
C ILE A 82 22.19 2.73 -8.57
N ARG A 83 21.86 1.45 -8.65
CA ARG A 83 22.36 0.51 -9.64
C ARG A 83 21.25 -0.29 -10.27
N PHE A 84 21.39 -0.58 -11.56
CA PHE A 84 20.47 -1.40 -12.33
C PHE A 84 21.27 -2.52 -13.01
N SER A 85 20.85 -3.77 -12.78
CA SER A 85 21.33 -4.96 -13.47
C SER A 85 20.19 -5.55 -14.28
N GLY A 86 20.16 -5.19 -15.58
CA GLY A 86 19.10 -5.50 -16.54
C GLY A 86 18.76 -4.32 -17.44
N ILE A 87 17.66 -4.46 -18.20
CA ILE A 87 17.10 -3.41 -19.04
C ILE A 87 15.79 -2.97 -18.38
N PRO A 88 15.77 -1.86 -17.62
CA PRO A 88 14.59 -1.43 -16.85
C PRO A 88 13.50 -0.91 -17.80
N SER A 89 12.74 -1.84 -18.35
CA SER A 89 11.57 -1.63 -19.22
C SER A 89 10.29 -2.11 -18.52
N GLY A 90 9.16 -2.14 -19.22
CA GLY A 90 7.90 -2.55 -18.61
C GLY A 90 7.56 -1.71 -17.37
N HIS A 91 7.22 -2.34 -16.27
CA HIS A 91 6.87 -1.63 -15.02
C HIS A 91 8.08 -0.90 -14.41
N GLU A 92 9.30 -1.39 -14.60
CA GLU A 92 10.52 -0.77 -14.04
C GLU A 92 11.01 0.45 -14.84
N PHE A 93 10.42 0.74 -15.98
CA PHE A 93 10.72 1.97 -16.72
C PHE A 93 10.49 3.23 -15.86
N ASN A 94 9.39 3.26 -15.12
CA ASN A 94 9.10 4.35 -14.20
C ASN A 94 10.14 4.44 -13.06
N SER A 95 10.67 3.32 -12.58
CA SER A 95 11.70 3.31 -11.54
C SER A 95 13.00 3.97 -12.04
N LEU A 96 13.41 3.71 -13.29
CA LEU A 96 14.56 4.39 -13.89
C LEU A 96 14.29 5.88 -14.07
N VAL A 97 13.14 6.26 -14.64
CA VAL A 97 12.79 7.67 -14.88
C VAL A 97 12.79 8.47 -13.59
N LEU A 98 12.15 7.94 -12.54
CA LEU A 98 12.13 8.61 -11.22
C LEU A 98 13.52 8.66 -10.59
N ALA A 99 14.32 7.60 -10.69
CA ALA A 99 15.70 7.61 -10.19
C ALA A 99 16.54 8.71 -10.88
N ILE A 100 16.40 8.88 -12.18
CA ILE A 100 17.08 9.96 -12.95
C ILE A 100 16.59 11.34 -12.48
N LEU A 101 15.30 11.57 -12.41
CA LEU A 101 14.73 12.87 -12.03
C LEU A 101 15.12 13.24 -10.60
N GLN A 102 15.05 12.30 -9.67
CA GLN A 102 15.40 12.52 -8.26
C GLN A 102 16.91 12.71 -8.08
N SER A 103 17.75 11.96 -8.80
CA SER A 103 19.20 12.20 -8.84
C SER A 103 19.53 13.56 -9.43
N GLY A 104 18.71 14.08 -10.33
CA GLY A 104 18.81 15.40 -10.95
C GLY A 104 18.31 16.56 -10.11
N GLY A 105 17.91 16.34 -8.86
CA GLY A 105 17.43 17.37 -7.93
C GLY A 105 15.92 17.37 -7.70
N GLY A 106 15.17 16.43 -8.27
CA GLY A 106 13.73 16.29 -8.06
C GLY A 106 13.37 15.91 -6.62
N ASP A 107 12.19 16.31 -6.19
CA ASP A 107 11.63 16.01 -4.88
C ASP A 107 11.48 14.48 -4.67
N LEU A 108 11.96 13.98 -3.54
CA LEU A 108 11.87 12.56 -3.17
C LEU A 108 10.44 12.19 -2.73
N LYS A 109 9.62 13.16 -2.37
CA LYS A 109 8.27 12.97 -1.84
C LYS A 109 8.24 11.96 -0.68
N LEU A 110 9.12 12.17 0.27
CA LEU A 110 9.15 11.47 1.55
C LEU A 110 8.78 12.44 2.66
N GLY A 111 8.27 11.93 3.77
CA GLY A 111 8.06 12.75 4.97
C GLY A 111 9.39 13.12 5.63
N GLU A 112 9.45 14.30 6.27
CA GLU A 112 10.66 14.76 6.97
C GLU A 112 11.14 13.78 8.03
N ASP A 113 10.22 13.05 8.67
CA ASP A 113 10.49 11.98 9.62
C ASP A 113 11.23 10.81 8.99
N VAL A 114 10.79 10.35 7.80
CA VAL A 114 11.44 9.29 7.03
C VAL A 114 12.82 9.74 6.53
N GLU A 115 12.91 10.95 5.96
CA GLU A 115 14.18 11.50 5.46
C GLU A 115 15.23 11.56 6.57
N ARG A 116 14.83 12.03 7.75
CA ARG A 116 15.71 12.10 8.91
C ARG A 116 16.09 10.72 9.43
N ALA A 117 15.12 9.81 9.53
CA ALA A 117 15.33 8.46 9.98
C ALA A 117 16.40 7.76 9.14
N ILE A 118 16.28 7.84 7.81
CA ILE A 118 17.22 7.22 6.87
C ILE A 118 18.58 7.94 6.87
N SER A 119 18.60 9.28 6.91
CA SER A 119 19.84 10.07 6.92
C SER A 119 20.67 9.87 8.20
N SER A 120 20.02 9.49 9.31
CA SER A 120 20.70 9.29 10.60
C SER A 120 21.46 7.96 10.72
N ILE A 121 21.23 7.02 9.80
CA ILE A 121 21.88 5.69 9.86
C ILE A 121 23.36 5.82 9.48
N ASP A 122 24.25 5.48 10.40
CA ASP A 122 25.70 5.59 10.24
C ASP A 122 26.38 4.27 9.81
N LYS A 123 25.62 3.37 9.20
CA LYS A 123 26.07 2.05 8.75
C LYS A 123 25.91 1.93 7.24
N PRO A 124 26.92 1.40 6.49
CA PRO A 124 26.72 1.08 5.08
C PRO A 124 25.72 -0.05 4.93
N LEU A 125 24.79 0.09 3.99
CA LEU A 125 23.77 -0.90 3.68
C LEU A 125 23.75 -1.16 2.18
N ASP A 126 23.99 -2.42 1.76
CA ASP A 126 23.98 -2.84 0.35
C ASP A 126 22.74 -3.67 0.05
N PHE A 127 21.75 -3.04 -0.59
CA PHE A 127 20.51 -3.69 -0.98
C PHE A 127 20.60 -4.30 -2.39
N LYS A 128 20.00 -5.49 -2.55
CA LYS A 128 19.76 -6.13 -3.84
C LYS A 128 18.28 -6.45 -3.96
N THR A 129 17.63 -5.80 -4.91
CA THR A 129 16.19 -5.94 -5.15
C THR A 129 15.95 -6.77 -6.40
N PHE A 130 15.55 -8.03 -6.23
CA PHE A 130 15.16 -8.91 -7.33
C PHE A 130 13.77 -8.55 -7.82
N ILE A 131 13.64 -8.41 -9.15
CA ILE A 131 12.40 -8.01 -9.82
C ILE A 131 12.07 -8.89 -11.02
N SER A 132 10.84 -8.75 -11.50
CA SER A 132 10.41 -9.11 -12.84
C SER A 132 9.78 -7.90 -13.51
N LEU A 133 10.05 -7.70 -14.79
CA LEU A 133 9.52 -6.55 -15.55
C LEU A 133 7.98 -6.53 -15.67
N SER A 134 7.32 -7.67 -15.40
CA SER A 134 5.86 -7.80 -15.34
C SER A 134 5.27 -7.68 -13.92
N CYS A 135 6.10 -7.50 -12.90
CA CYS A 135 5.67 -7.39 -11.51
C CYS A 135 5.14 -5.99 -11.19
N HIS A 136 3.89 -5.86 -10.74
CA HIS A 136 3.28 -4.57 -10.42
C HIS A 136 3.76 -3.95 -9.11
N ASN A 137 4.21 -4.78 -8.15
CA ASN A 137 4.67 -4.32 -6.83
C ASN A 137 6.17 -4.03 -6.77
N CYS A 138 6.94 -4.49 -7.77
CA CYS A 138 8.39 -4.32 -7.79
C CYS A 138 8.84 -2.85 -7.87
N PRO A 139 8.20 -2.00 -8.70
CA PRO A 139 8.60 -0.60 -8.81
C PRO A 139 8.55 0.18 -7.49
N ASP A 140 7.54 -0.06 -6.66
CA ASP A 140 7.38 0.67 -5.38
C ASP A 140 8.57 0.40 -4.44
N VAL A 141 9.06 -0.84 -4.41
CA VAL A 141 10.20 -1.24 -3.57
C VAL A 141 11.51 -0.68 -4.13
N VAL A 142 11.74 -0.83 -5.44
CA VAL A 142 12.94 -0.30 -6.13
C VAL A 142 13.03 1.21 -5.94
N GLN A 143 11.94 1.94 -6.19
CA GLN A 143 11.88 3.40 -6.05
C GLN A 143 12.13 3.85 -4.61
N THR A 144 11.58 3.14 -3.63
CA THR A 144 11.79 3.47 -2.21
C THR A 144 13.24 3.32 -1.82
N LEU A 145 13.89 2.21 -2.16
CA LEU A 145 15.30 1.98 -1.83
C LEU A 145 16.22 2.92 -2.62
N ASN A 146 15.89 3.29 -3.86
CA ASN A 146 16.61 4.31 -4.61
C ASN A 146 16.55 5.69 -3.93
N LYS A 147 15.38 6.09 -3.40
CA LYS A 147 15.25 7.33 -2.62
C LYS A 147 16.12 7.29 -1.36
N PHE A 148 16.19 6.14 -0.69
CA PHE A 148 17.03 5.97 0.49
C PHE A 148 18.52 6.10 0.18
N CYS A 149 18.97 5.63 -0.99
CA CYS A 149 20.33 5.87 -1.46
C CYS A 149 20.63 7.37 -1.70
N LEU A 150 19.65 8.13 -2.18
CA LEU A 150 19.81 9.58 -2.37
C LEU A 150 19.82 10.37 -1.06
N LEU A 151 19.21 9.83 0.02
CA LEU A 151 19.23 10.41 1.35
C LEU A 151 20.50 10.06 2.14
N ASN A 152 21.08 8.90 1.88
CA ASN A 152 22.23 8.41 2.63
C ASN A 152 23.28 7.80 1.69
N GLU A 153 24.40 8.50 1.53
CA GLU A 153 25.51 8.11 0.63
C GLU A 153 26.19 6.77 1.00
N LYS A 154 25.88 6.21 2.18
CA LYS A 154 26.37 4.89 2.62
C LYS A 154 25.47 3.75 2.13
N PHE A 155 24.34 4.07 1.52
CA PHE A 155 23.39 3.08 1.02
C PHE A 155 23.61 2.82 -0.46
N THR A 156 23.44 1.56 -0.85
CA THR A 156 23.39 1.16 -2.25
C THR A 156 22.19 0.28 -2.49
N ASN A 157 21.56 0.41 -3.66
CA ASN A 157 20.49 -0.46 -4.11
C ASN A 157 20.75 -0.91 -5.54
N GLU A 158 20.84 -2.21 -5.74
CA GLU A 158 20.92 -2.82 -7.06
C GLU A 158 19.61 -3.48 -7.42
N MET A 159 18.88 -2.93 -8.40
CA MET A 159 17.77 -3.62 -9.05
C MET A 159 18.30 -4.75 -9.93
N VAL A 160 17.85 -5.98 -9.73
CA VAL A 160 18.27 -7.17 -10.48
C VAL A 160 17.09 -7.78 -11.22
N ASP A 161 17.12 -7.75 -12.56
CA ASP A 161 16.15 -8.48 -13.39
C ASP A 161 16.46 -9.99 -13.37
N GLY A 162 15.65 -10.75 -12.64
CA GLY A 162 15.84 -12.20 -12.48
C GLY A 162 15.86 -12.97 -13.80
N ALA A 163 15.19 -12.47 -14.83
CA ALA A 163 15.17 -13.12 -16.16
C ALA A 163 16.51 -13.01 -16.91
N LEU A 164 17.32 -12.00 -16.59
CA LEU A 164 18.64 -11.79 -17.19
C LEU A 164 19.79 -12.34 -16.35
N PHE A 165 19.55 -12.65 -15.07
CA PHE A 165 20.53 -13.16 -14.13
C PHE A 165 20.03 -14.42 -13.40
N PRO A 166 19.73 -15.53 -14.14
CA PRO A 166 19.17 -16.75 -13.55
C PRO A 166 20.12 -17.41 -12.53
N GLU A 167 21.43 -17.24 -12.69
CA GLU A 167 22.42 -17.74 -11.73
C GLU A 167 22.32 -17.07 -10.36
N LEU A 168 21.83 -15.81 -10.31
CA LEU A 168 21.59 -15.12 -9.06
C LEU A 168 20.24 -15.55 -8.45
N VAL A 169 19.23 -15.77 -9.28
CA VAL A 169 17.94 -16.31 -8.84
C VAL A 169 18.14 -17.64 -8.13
N GLU A 170 18.97 -18.53 -8.70
CA GLU A 170 19.32 -19.80 -8.08
C GLU A 170 20.16 -19.63 -6.81
N ARG A 171 21.21 -18.76 -6.86
CA ARG A 171 22.08 -18.51 -5.71
C ARG A 171 21.34 -17.98 -4.49
N TYR A 172 20.39 -17.07 -4.69
CA TYR A 172 19.60 -16.42 -3.62
C TYR A 172 18.29 -17.14 -3.32
N ASP A 173 18.01 -18.28 -3.97
CA ASP A 173 16.75 -19.03 -3.84
C ASP A 173 15.51 -18.13 -4.01
N VAL A 174 15.50 -17.30 -5.06
CA VAL A 174 14.42 -16.34 -5.30
C VAL A 174 13.19 -17.07 -5.83
N GLN A 175 12.16 -17.22 -5.01
CA GLN A 175 10.90 -17.90 -5.35
C GLN A 175 9.79 -16.93 -5.76
N SER A 176 9.91 -15.65 -5.40
CA SER A 176 8.92 -14.61 -5.69
C SER A 176 9.57 -13.24 -5.77
N VAL A 177 8.88 -12.26 -6.39
CA VAL A 177 9.37 -10.87 -6.50
C VAL A 177 8.26 -9.88 -6.14
N PRO A 178 8.61 -8.68 -5.59
CA PRO A 178 9.96 -8.22 -5.25
C PRO A 178 10.53 -8.99 -4.06
N LEU A 179 11.84 -9.23 -4.09
CA LEU A 179 12.57 -9.83 -2.98
C LEU A 179 13.84 -9.02 -2.74
N VAL A 180 14.01 -8.52 -1.52
CA VAL A 180 15.12 -7.65 -1.13
C VAL A 180 16.08 -8.39 -0.23
N PHE A 181 17.34 -8.38 -0.59
CA PHE A 181 18.44 -8.84 0.24
C PHE A 181 19.25 -7.64 0.73
N LEU A 182 19.72 -7.71 1.95
CA LEU A 182 20.65 -6.78 2.54
C LEU A 182 21.89 -7.56 2.97
N ASP A 183 23.07 -7.15 2.48
CA ASP A 183 24.34 -7.83 2.75
C ASP A 183 24.22 -9.38 2.58
N GLU A 184 23.55 -9.80 1.50
CA GLU A 184 23.32 -11.21 1.13
C GLU A 184 22.31 -11.97 2.03
N VAL A 185 21.67 -11.32 3.01
CA VAL A 185 20.64 -11.91 3.87
C VAL A 185 19.26 -11.42 3.41
N LEU A 186 18.28 -12.32 3.36
CA LEU A 186 16.90 -11.96 3.05
C LEU A 186 16.39 -10.89 4.04
N PHE A 187 16.07 -9.73 3.52
CA PHE A 187 15.63 -8.57 4.29
C PHE A 187 14.12 -8.36 4.22
N ALA A 188 13.55 -8.44 3.01
CA ALA A 188 12.15 -8.13 2.79
C ALA A 188 11.62 -8.82 1.51
N GLY A 189 10.31 -9.05 1.43
CA GLY A 189 9.68 -9.63 0.23
C GLY A 189 8.21 -9.25 0.10
N GLY A 190 7.71 -9.27 -1.14
CA GLY A 190 6.35 -8.89 -1.49
C GLY A 190 6.10 -7.38 -1.46
N LYS A 191 4.83 -6.97 -1.40
CA LYS A 191 4.46 -5.55 -1.30
C LYS A 191 4.89 -5.01 0.06
N ILE A 192 5.82 -4.06 0.07
CA ILE A 192 6.34 -3.44 1.30
C ILE A 192 6.24 -1.92 1.18
N SER A 193 5.65 -1.28 2.20
CA SER A 193 5.53 0.17 2.27
C SER A 193 6.86 0.85 2.65
N VAL A 194 6.98 2.14 2.32
CA VAL A 194 8.09 3.01 2.76
C VAL A 194 8.26 2.94 4.28
N ALA A 195 7.15 3.04 5.03
CA ALA A 195 7.16 2.98 6.49
C ALA A 195 7.77 1.67 7.01
N ASN A 196 7.35 0.52 6.44
CA ASN A 196 7.88 -0.79 6.85
C ASN A 196 9.38 -0.95 6.53
N LEU A 197 9.84 -0.46 5.37
CA LEU A 197 11.27 -0.47 5.03
C LEU A 197 12.06 0.42 5.99
N THR A 198 11.56 1.62 6.28
CA THR A 198 12.17 2.56 7.23
C THR A 198 12.32 1.93 8.61
N GLU A 199 11.25 1.33 9.15
CA GLU A 199 11.29 0.65 10.45
C GLU A 199 12.31 -0.48 10.51
N LYS A 200 12.33 -1.33 9.47
CA LYS A 200 13.31 -2.44 9.41
C LYS A 200 14.74 -1.92 9.39
N ILE A 201 15.01 -0.84 8.68
CA ILE A 201 16.34 -0.22 8.62
C ILE A 201 16.70 0.44 9.95
N GLN A 202 15.76 1.16 10.58
CA GLN A 202 15.97 1.75 11.91
C GLN A 202 16.26 0.70 12.98
N ALA A 203 15.55 -0.44 12.95
CA ALA A 203 15.77 -1.55 13.88
C ALA A 203 17.19 -2.18 13.75
N MET A 204 17.91 -1.90 12.66
CA MET A 204 19.29 -2.34 12.45
C MET A 204 20.33 -1.31 12.93
N GLY A 205 19.89 -0.09 13.24
CA GLY A 205 20.75 0.96 13.78
C GLY A 205 21.01 0.74 15.28
N ASP A 206 22.23 1.01 15.74
CA ASP A 206 22.59 0.92 17.16
C ASP A 206 22.09 2.13 17.99
N MET A 207 21.45 3.11 17.34
CA MET A 207 20.98 4.33 17.99
C MET A 207 19.50 4.18 18.40
N PRO A 208 19.18 4.40 19.68
CA PRO A 208 17.77 4.49 20.07
C PRO A 208 17.13 5.67 19.35
N VAL A 209 15.94 5.44 18.80
CA VAL A 209 15.11 6.50 18.22
C VAL A 209 14.69 7.41 19.39
N GLU A 210 15.29 8.61 19.48
CA GLU A 210 14.87 9.57 20.50
C GLU A 210 13.49 10.13 20.16
N PRO A 211 12.53 10.05 21.08
CA PRO A 211 11.22 10.66 20.89
C PRO A 211 11.34 12.17 20.68
N ARG A 212 10.67 12.69 19.65
CA ARG A 212 10.70 14.13 19.31
C ARG A 212 9.31 14.63 18.98
N THR A 213 8.98 15.78 19.51
CA THR A 213 7.75 16.50 19.16
C THR A 213 8.11 17.64 18.21
N GLU A 214 7.72 17.53 16.94
CA GLU A 214 8.08 18.51 15.89
C GLU A 214 6.93 19.44 15.55
N LEU A 215 5.72 18.90 15.57
CA LEU A 215 4.53 19.68 15.30
C LEU A 215 4.02 20.37 16.56
N PRO A 216 3.49 21.58 16.43
CA PRO A 216 2.73 22.19 17.54
C PRO A 216 1.52 21.29 17.85
N THR A 217 1.04 21.34 19.09
CA THR A 217 -0.15 20.58 19.52
C THR A 217 -1.29 20.73 18.53
N GLN A 218 -1.84 19.61 18.10
CA GLN A 218 -2.96 19.54 17.15
C GLN A 218 -4.30 19.51 17.91
N ASP A 219 -5.36 19.97 17.26
CA ASP A 219 -6.71 19.77 17.80
C ASP A 219 -7.19 18.35 17.51
N VAL A 220 -6.95 17.86 16.29
CA VAL A 220 -7.32 16.51 15.83
C VAL A 220 -6.16 15.88 15.07
N THR A 221 -5.79 14.68 15.46
CA THR A 221 -4.92 13.82 14.65
C THR A 221 -5.74 12.69 14.05
N VAL A 222 -5.72 12.57 12.73
CA VAL A 222 -6.42 11.51 11.98
C VAL A 222 -5.41 10.44 11.60
N VAL A 223 -5.68 9.19 11.96
CA VAL A 223 -4.81 8.03 11.67
C VAL A 223 -5.44 7.20 10.55
N GLY A 224 -4.86 7.28 9.36
CA GLY A 224 -5.30 6.57 8.16
C GLY A 224 -5.67 7.50 7.01
N GLY A 225 -5.14 7.21 5.81
CA GLY A 225 -5.28 8.00 4.59
C GLY A 225 -6.36 7.49 3.62
N GLY A 226 -7.21 6.56 4.05
CA GLY A 226 -8.34 6.06 3.26
C GLY A 226 -9.52 7.05 3.19
N PRO A 227 -10.62 6.67 2.52
CA PRO A 227 -11.80 7.54 2.38
C PRO A 227 -12.35 8.07 3.70
N ALA A 228 -12.37 7.25 4.76
CA ALA A 228 -12.82 7.66 6.08
C ALA A 228 -11.91 8.74 6.68
N GLY A 229 -10.59 8.54 6.66
CA GLY A 229 -9.63 9.47 7.23
C GLY A 229 -9.56 10.78 6.45
N ILE A 230 -9.56 10.74 5.12
CA ILE A 230 -9.59 11.95 4.28
C ILE A 230 -10.87 12.75 4.56
N SER A 231 -12.02 12.07 4.65
CA SER A 231 -13.27 12.73 4.99
C SER A 231 -13.23 13.35 6.39
N ALA A 232 -12.71 12.61 7.39
CA ALA A 232 -12.57 13.12 8.75
C ALA A 232 -11.67 14.37 8.80
N ALA A 233 -10.52 14.35 8.15
CA ALA A 233 -9.59 15.48 8.11
C ALA A 233 -10.22 16.71 7.46
N ILE A 234 -10.90 16.57 6.32
CA ILE A 234 -11.58 17.66 5.63
C ILE A 234 -12.68 18.26 6.52
N TYR A 235 -13.50 17.45 7.16
CA TYR A 235 -14.57 17.94 8.02
C TYR A 235 -14.03 18.64 9.27
N ALA A 236 -12.96 18.13 9.88
CA ALA A 236 -12.33 18.75 11.04
C ALA A 236 -11.68 20.11 10.69
N VAL A 237 -10.88 20.18 9.61
CA VAL A 237 -10.23 21.44 9.21
C VAL A 237 -11.24 22.51 8.80
N ARG A 238 -12.36 22.11 8.19
CA ARG A 238 -13.46 23.05 7.85
C ARG A 238 -14.19 23.62 9.08
N LYS A 239 -14.00 23.02 10.26
CA LYS A 239 -14.42 23.58 11.55
C LYS A 239 -13.39 24.55 12.16
N GLY A 240 -12.30 24.82 11.47
CA GLY A 240 -11.21 25.70 11.92
C GLY A 240 -10.23 25.02 12.88
N LEU A 241 -10.27 23.69 12.97
CA LEU A 241 -9.38 22.92 13.81
C LEU A 241 -8.01 22.73 13.15
N LYS A 242 -6.94 22.65 13.95
CA LYS A 242 -5.62 22.24 13.49
C LYS A 242 -5.61 20.73 13.34
N VAL A 243 -5.38 20.25 12.12
CA VAL A 243 -5.50 18.83 11.78
C VAL A 243 -4.22 18.30 11.18
N THR A 244 -3.74 17.17 11.73
CA THR A 244 -2.72 16.34 11.11
C THR A 244 -3.34 15.03 10.66
N LEU A 245 -3.10 14.63 9.41
CA LEU A 245 -3.42 13.30 8.90
C LEU A 245 -2.14 12.49 8.73
N ILE A 246 -2.10 11.31 9.36
CA ILE A 246 -0.96 10.39 9.34
C ILE A 246 -1.38 9.13 8.58
N CYS A 247 -0.61 8.74 7.57
CA CYS A 247 -0.88 7.52 6.80
C CYS A 247 0.38 6.94 6.16
N GLU A 248 0.35 5.65 5.86
CA GLU A 248 1.37 5.02 5.04
C GLU A 248 1.20 5.43 3.56
N GLU A 249 -0.04 5.50 3.09
CA GLU A 249 -0.38 5.88 1.73
C GLU A 249 -1.77 6.53 1.68
N LEU A 250 -1.94 7.55 0.82
CA LEU A 250 -3.25 8.15 0.57
C LEU A 250 -4.10 7.26 -0.35
N GLY A 251 -5.41 7.25 -0.08
CA GLY A 251 -6.40 6.44 -0.79
C GLY A 251 -6.69 5.10 -0.12
N GLY A 252 -5.74 4.54 0.64
CA GLY A 252 -5.90 3.22 1.27
C GLY A 252 -6.24 2.13 0.25
N GLN A 253 -7.07 1.15 0.60
CA GLN A 253 -7.45 0.05 -0.30
C GLN A 253 -8.16 0.50 -1.59
N VAL A 254 -8.78 1.68 -1.61
CA VAL A 254 -9.47 2.20 -2.79
C VAL A 254 -8.52 2.36 -3.96
N LYS A 255 -7.28 2.76 -3.71
CA LYS A 255 -6.27 2.96 -4.75
C LYS A 255 -6.04 1.70 -5.62
N GLU A 256 -6.18 0.52 -5.04
CA GLU A 256 -5.97 -0.77 -5.70
C GLU A 256 -7.20 -1.25 -6.50
N THR A 257 -8.34 -0.57 -6.37
CA THR A 257 -9.59 -0.97 -7.02
C THR A 257 -9.55 -0.58 -8.50
N LEU A 258 -9.65 -1.55 -9.41
CA LEU A 258 -9.56 -1.32 -10.85
C LEU A 258 -10.76 -0.54 -11.40
N GLY A 259 -11.98 -0.89 -10.95
CA GLY A 259 -13.21 -0.25 -11.40
C GLY A 259 -14.17 -0.02 -10.22
N ILE A 260 -14.82 1.14 -10.18
CA ILE A 260 -15.78 1.53 -9.14
C ILE A 260 -17.03 2.05 -9.85
N GLU A 261 -18.16 1.35 -9.69
CA GLU A 261 -19.46 1.68 -10.29
C GLU A 261 -20.54 1.98 -9.23
N ASN A 262 -20.24 1.70 -7.96
CA ASN A 262 -21.16 1.87 -6.84
C ASN A 262 -20.92 3.15 -6.01
N PHE A 263 -20.09 4.08 -6.51
CA PHE A 263 -19.88 5.37 -5.86
C PHE A 263 -20.86 6.41 -6.38
N ILE A 264 -21.75 6.86 -5.50
CA ILE A 264 -22.84 7.80 -5.85
C ILE A 264 -22.28 9.07 -6.49
N SER A 265 -22.91 9.54 -7.55
CA SER A 265 -22.56 10.66 -8.43
C SER A 265 -21.52 10.37 -9.52
N MET A 266 -20.94 9.19 -9.56
CA MET A 266 -20.03 8.75 -10.61
C MET A 266 -20.52 7.42 -11.21
N ASN A 267 -20.84 7.40 -12.51
CA ASN A 267 -21.28 6.16 -13.16
C ASN A 267 -20.16 5.11 -13.23
N TYR A 268 -18.92 5.57 -13.40
CA TYR A 268 -17.72 4.75 -13.42
C TYR A 268 -16.49 5.61 -13.07
N THR A 269 -15.62 5.06 -12.25
CA THR A 269 -14.28 5.60 -11.98
C THR A 269 -13.31 4.47 -11.68
N THR A 270 -12.02 4.78 -11.53
CA THR A 270 -11.00 3.85 -11.00
C THR A 270 -10.56 4.31 -9.62
N GLY A 271 -10.01 3.38 -8.83
CA GLY A 271 -9.50 3.69 -7.50
C GLY A 271 -8.42 4.78 -7.53
N ASP A 272 -7.50 4.74 -8.50
CA ASP A 272 -6.47 5.77 -8.68
C ASP A 272 -7.07 7.17 -8.95
N LYS A 273 -8.06 7.27 -9.85
CA LYS A 273 -8.73 8.54 -10.14
C LYS A 273 -9.49 9.09 -8.93
N LEU A 274 -10.20 8.22 -8.21
CA LEU A 274 -10.94 8.62 -7.02
C LEU A 274 -9.97 9.06 -5.91
N THR A 275 -8.90 8.31 -5.68
CA THR A 275 -7.83 8.66 -4.74
C THR A 275 -7.21 10.01 -5.06
N ARG A 276 -6.87 10.26 -6.32
CA ARG A 276 -6.32 11.55 -6.76
C ARG A 276 -7.27 12.70 -6.47
N SER A 277 -8.55 12.55 -6.80
CA SER A 277 -9.57 13.57 -6.52
C SER A 277 -9.75 13.83 -5.02
N MET A 278 -9.74 12.78 -4.18
CA MET A 278 -9.77 12.93 -2.72
C MET A 278 -8.53 13.64 -2.18
N THR A 279 -7.36 13.31 -2.70
CA THR A 279 -6.07 13.93 -2.31
C THR A 279 -6.03 15.41 -2.69
N GLU A 280 -6.44 15.76 -3.91
CA GLU A 280 -6.56 17.17 -4.34
C GLU A 280 -7.50 17.95 -3.44
N HIS A 281 -8.63 17.36 -3.05
CA HIS A 281 -9.58 17.99 -2.14
C HIS A 281 -8.98 18.17 -0.74
N LEU A 282 -8.30 17.17 -0.18
CA LEU A 282 -7.62 17.23 1.11
C LEU A 282 -6.57 18.35 1.14
N THR A 283 -5.68 18.36 0.16
CA THR A 283 -4.56 19.32 0.09
C THR A 283 -5.03 20.77 -0.09
N SER A 284 -6.22 20.99 -0.68
CA SER A 284 -6.80 22.33 -0.83
C SER A 284 -7.14 23.03 0.49
N TYR A 285 -7.20 22.28 1.61
CA TYR A 285 -7.53 22.82 2.93
C TYR A 285 -6.33 23.05 3.88
N GLY A 286 -5.12 22.78 3.45
CA GLY A 286 -3.92 22.98 4.27
C GLY A 286 -3.84 22.05 5.49
N VAL A 287 -4.36 20.84 5.39
CA VAL A 287 -4.16 19.79 6.39
C VAL A 287 -2.68 19.44 6.46
N THR A 288 -2.11 19.35 7.66
CA THR A 288 -0.75 18.84 7.84
C THR A 288 -0.74 17.35 7.52
N LEU A 289 0.07 16.94 6.54
CA LEU A 289 0.13 15.55 6.08
C LEU A 289 1.45 14.91 6.53
N ARG A 290 1.35 13.73 7.14
CA ARG A 290 2.45 12.80 7.42
C ARG A 290 2.19 11.52 6.61
N GLU A 291 2.60 11.57 5.35
CA GLU A 291 2.55 10.43 4.42
C GLU A 291 3.80 9.56 4.58
N ASN A 292 3.73 8.29 4.19
CA ASN A 292 4.78 7.30 4.39
C ASN A 292 5.11 7.04 5.87
N SER A 293 4.21 7.39 6.77
CA SER A 293 4.38 7.33 8.22
C SER A 293 3.37 6.37 8.83
N ARG A 294 3.82 5.52 9.74
CA ARG A 294 3.00 4.56 10.46
C ARG A 294 2.92 4.92 11.93
N VAL A 295 1.71 4.87 12.49
CA VAL A 295 1.49 5.00 13.92
C VAL A 295 1.88 3.68 14.61
N ALA A 296 2.81 3.74 15.55
CA ALA A 296 3.26 2.60 16.34
C ALA A 296 2.37 2.38 17.57
N GLN A 297 1.97 3.47 18.25
CA GLN A 297 1.08 3.44 19.40
C GLN A 297 0.41 4.79 19.62
N ILE A 298 -0.64 4.80 20.44
CA ILE A 298 -1.30 6.02 20.92
C ILE A 298 -1.31 5.94 22.44
N GLU A 299 -0.83 6.99 23.10
CA GLU A 299 -0.82 7.09 24.55
C GLU A 299 -1.90 8.08 25.02
N GLN A 300 -2.64 7.68 26.06
CA GLN A 300 -3.67 8.49 26.67
C GLN A 300 -3.07 9.42 27.74
N GLY A 301 -3.49 10.68 27.71
CA GLY A 301 -3.10 11.69 28.70
C GLY A 301 -4.04 12.90 28.62
N GLN A 302 -3.66 14.01 29.24
CA GLN A 302 -4.35 15.29 29.05
C GLN A 302 -4.30 15.71 27.58
N LEU A 303 -3.14 15.60 26.96
CA LEU A 303 -2.97 15.48 25.51
C LEU A 303 -2.75 14.01 25.18
N LYS A 304 -3.21 13.58 24.03
CA LYS A 304 -2.90 12.26 23.49
C LYS A 304 -1.59 12.35 22.72
N SER A 305 -0.71 11.37 22.90
CA SER A 305 0.56 11.29 22.17
C SER A 305 0.43 10.21 21.09
N VAL A 306 0.42 10.62 19.84
CA VAL A 306 0.45 9.70 18.69
C VAL A 306 1.91 9.48 18.32
N VAL A 307 2.44 8.30 18.63
CA VAL A 307 3.83 7.92 18.41
C VAL A 307 3.97 7.25 17.05
N LEU A 308 4.78 7.82 16.18
CA LEU A 308 5.11 7.23 14.88
C LEU A 308 6.23 6.21 15.02
N ALA A 309 6.28 5.27 14.10
CA ALA A 309 7.35 4.29 14.02
C ALA A 309 8.74 4.93 13.81
N SER A 310 8.78 6.12 13.22
CA SER A 310 9.99 6.94 13.09
C SER A 310 10.50 7.55 14.41
N GLY A 311 9.70 7.46 15.50
CA GLY A 311 9.97 8.11 16.79
C GLY A 311 9.45 9.55 16.92
N GLU A 312 8.86 10.11 15.86
CA GLU A 312 8.13 11.39 15.97
C GLU A 312 6.90 11.20 16.86
N ILE A 313 6.63 12.17 17.73
CA ILE A 313 5.43 12.23 18.56
C ILE A 313 4.58 13.41 18.13
N VAL A 314 3.32 13.15 17.80
CA VAL A 314 2.32 14.19 17.52
C VAL A 314 1.41 14.32 18.74
N GLU A 315 1.55 15.44 19.45
CA GLU A 315 0.64 15.76 20.55
C GLU A 315 -0.67 16.32 20.02
N THR A 316 -1.79 15.81 20.53
CA THR A 316 -3.11 16.15 20.04
C THR A 316 -4.16 16.14 21.15
N ARG A 317 -5.19 16.98 21.02
CA ARG A 317 -6.33 17.03 21.94
C ARG A 317 -7.31 15.88 21.70
N SER A 318 -7.43 15.42 20.45
CA SER A 318 -8.28 14.28 20.09
C SER A 318 -7.69 13.48 18.93
N VAL A 319 -8.10 12.21 18.81
CA VAL A 319 -7.67 11.29 17.75
C VAL A 319 -8.90 10.73 17.04
N VAL A 320 -8.83 10.65 15.69
CA VAL A 320 -9.79 9.90 14.87
C VAL A 320 -9.06 8.74 14.20
N ILE A 321 -9.40 7.52 14.58
CA ILE A 321 -8.82 6.29 14.04
C ILE A 321 -9.61 5.88 12.79
N ALA A 322 -8.94 5.86 11.64
CA ALA A 322 -9.48 5.52 10.32
C ALA A 322 -8.53 4.58 9.55
N SER A 323 -7.85 3.70 10.29
CA SER A 323 -6.78 2.82 9.78
C SER A 323 -7.26 1.71 8.84
N GLY A 324 -8.60 1.53 8.74
CA GLY A 324 -9.21 0.57 7.82
C GLY A 324 -8.99 -0.89 8.21
N ALA A 325 -9.16 -1.78 7.24
CA ALA A 325 -8.97 -3.22 7.41
C ALA A 325 -8.31 -3.80 6.16
N LYS A 326 -7.75 -5.00 6.25
CA LYS A 326 -7.20 -5.75 5.13
C LYS A 326 -8.01 -7.02 4.93
N TRP A 327 -8.24 -7.39 3.66
CA TRP A 327 -8.79 -8.70 3.35
C TRP A 327 -7.79 -9.78 3.73
N ARG A 328 -8.29 -10.87 4.29
CA ARG A 328 -7.49 -12.05 4.54
C ARG A 328 -7.28 -12.78 3.22
N GLU A 329 -6.02 -13.00 2.86
CA GLU A 329 -5.63 -13.71 1.65
C GLU A 329 -5.69 -15.23 1.88
N LEU A 330 -5.97 -16.01 0.84
CA LEU A 330 -5.85 -17.47 0.85
C LEU A 330 -4.38 -17.90 0.94
N GLY A 331 -3.48 -17.12 0.34
CA GLY A 331 -2.06 -17.40 0.29
C GLY A 331 -1.69 -18.53 -0.67
N VAL A 332 -2.48 -18.73 -1.74
CA VAL A 332 -2.27 -19.80 -2.73
C VAL A 332 -1.72 -19.24 -4.04
N PRO A 333 -0.97 -20.04 -4.82
CA PRO A 333 -0.52 -19.66 -6.15
C PRO A 333 -1.68 -19.25 -7.05
N GLY A 334 -1.51 -18.16 -7.81
CA GLY A 334 -2.53 -17.61 -8.71
C GLY A 334 -3.49 -16.62 -8.05
N GLU A 335 -3.51 -16.46 -6.72
CA GLU A 335 -4.41 -15.50 -6.08
C GLU A 335 -4.03 -14.07 -6.42
N LYS A 336 -2.79 -13.67 -6.16
CA LYS A 336 -2.31 -12.29 -6.38
C LYS A 336 -2.21 -11.93 -7.85
N GLU A 337 -1.77 -12.86 -8.67
CA GLU A 337 -1.60 -12.69 -10.11
C GLU A 337 -2.92 -12.43 -10.84
N ASN A 338 -4.03 -12.92 -10.27
CA ASN A 338 -5.35 -12.77 -10.86
C ASN A 338 -6.26 -11.78 -10.10
N LEU A 339 -5.72 -11.01 -9.19
CA LEU A 339 -6.50 -9.99 -8.48
C LEU A 339 -7.03 -8.94 -9.47
N GLY A 340 -8.35 -8.72 -9.45
CA GLY A 340 -9.05 -7.85 -10.41
C GLY A 340 -9.22 -8.43 -11.83
N THR A 341 -8.61 -9.58 -12.13
CA THR A 341 -8.78 -10.29 -13.43
C THR A 341 -9.47 -11.64 -13.29
N GLY A 342 -10.11 -11.85 -12.16
CA GLY A 342 -10.85 -13.06 -11.83
C GLY A 342 -10.88 -13.40 -10.34
N VAL A 343 -9.98 -12.85 -9.54
CA VAL A 343 -10.02 -12.92 -8.08
C VAL A 343 -10.51 -11.60 -7.53
N ALA A 344 -11.46 -11.65 -6.60
CA ALA A 344 -12.07 -10.50 -5.95
C ALA A 344 -12.32 -10.76 -4.46
N TYR A 345 -12.35 -9.69 -3.68
CA TYR A 345 -12.65 -9.73 -2.24
C TYR A 345 -13.98 -9.04 -1.90
N CYS A 346 -14.57 -8.29 -2.81
CA CYS A 346 -15.80 -7.55 -2.56
C CYS A 346 -16.93 -8.01 -3.50
N PRO A 347 -17.89 -8.84 -3.05
CA PRO A 347 -19.01 -9.26 -3.87
C PRO A 347 -19.88 -8.10 -4.36
N HIS A 348 -20.12 -7.09 -3.50
CA HIS A 348 -20.91 -5.91 -3.86
C HIS A 348 -20.23 -5.00 -4.90
N CYS A 349 -18.87 -5.01 -4.93
CA CYS A 349 -18.08 -4.20 -5.87
C CYS A 349 -17.96 -4.89 -7.23
N ASP A 350 -17.58 -6.17 -7.20
CA ASP A 350 -17.11 -6.90 -8.37
C ASP A 350 -18.18 -7.87 -8.93
N GLY A 351 -19.19 -8.23 -8.12
CA GLY A 351 -20.25 -9.15 -8.52
C GLY A 351 -20.91 -8.83 -9.87
N PRO A 352 -21.26 -7.57 -10.17
CA PRO A 352 -21.88 -7.20 -11.44
C PRO A 352 -21.06 -7.58 -12.70
N PHE A 353 -19.72 -7.66 -12.60
CA PHE A 353 -18.85 -8.07 -13.73
C PHE A 353 -18.95 -9.56 -14.07
N TYR A 354 -19.56 -10.34 -13.17
CA TYR A 354 -19.74 -11.79 -13.33
C TYR A 354 -21.18 -12.18 -13.67
N LYS A 355 -21.95 -11.25 -14.22
CA LYS A 355 -23.31 -11.53 -14.69
C LYS A 355 -23.30 -12.69 -15.70
N ASP A 356 -24.19 -13.67 -15.44
CA ASP A 356 -24.37 -14.88 -16.27
C ASP A 356 -23.13 -15.79 -16.37
N LYS A 357 -22.14 -15.62 -15.47
CA LYS A 357 -20.92 -16.45 -15.41
C LYS A 357 -20.92 -17.37 -14.19
N ALA A 358 -20.13 -18.46 -14.25
CA ALA A 358 -19.90 -19.34 -13.12
C ALA A 358 -18.85 -18.70 -12.19
N VAL A 359 -19.13 -18.65 -10.88
CA VAL A 359 -18.21 -18.11 -9.88
C VAL A 359 -18.04 -19.07 -8.70
N ALA A 360 -16.91 -18.92 -8.01
CA ALA A 360 -16.64 -19.57 -6.73
C ALA A 360 -16.65 -18.54 -5.59
N VAL A 361 -17.07 -18.97 -4.42
CA VAL A 361 -16.88 -18.25 -3.15
C VAL A 361 -16.03 -19.14 -2.25
N VAL A 362 -14.95 -18.61 -1.71
CA VAL A 362 -14.10 -19.33 -0.75
C VAL A 362 -14.34 -18.78 0.64
N GLY A 363 -14.88 -19.61 1.53
CA GLY A 363 -15.26 -19.30 2.90
C GLY A 363 -16.72 -19.62 3.19
N GLY A 364 -17.00 -20.33 4.28
CA GLY A 364 -18.34 -20.77 4.72
C GLY A 364 -18.77 -20.15 6.04
N GLY A 365 -18.23 -18.97 6.40
CA GLY A 365 -18.77 -18.10 7.45
C GLY A 365 -19.93 -17.22 6.93
N ASN A 366 -20.50 -16.35 7.79
CA ASN A 366 -21.59 -15.45 7.40
C ASN A 366 -21.29 -14.68 6.12
N SER A 367 -20.13 -14.02 6.03
CA SER A 367 -19.75 -13.24 4.84
C SER A 367 -19.71 -14.08 3.55
N GLY A 368 -19.22 -15.33 3.61
CA GLY A 368 -19.13 -16.20 2.43
C GLY A 368 -20.52 -16.69 2.00
N ILE A 369 -21.38 -17.04 2.94
CA ILE A 369 -22.74 -17.48 2.62
C ILE A 369 -23.61 -16.31 2.13
N GLU A 370 -23.52 -15.13 2.75
CA GLU A 370 -24.18 -13.90 2.27
C GLU A 370 -23.71 -13.55 0.85
N ALA A 371 -22.40 -13.57 0.61
CA ALA A 371 -21.83 -13.37 -0.72
C ALA A 371 -22.39 -14.36 -1.75
N SER A 372 -22.54 -15.63 -1.37
CA SER A 372 -23.08 -16.65 -2.27
C SER A 372 -24.55 -16.41 -2.62
N ILE A 373 -25.35 -15.90 -1.67
CA ILE A 373 -26.75 -15.53 -1.89
C ILE A 373 -26.84 -14.31 -2.82
N ASP A 374 -26.04 -13.28 -2.58
CA ASP A 374 -26.00 -12.07 -3.42
C ASP A 374 -25.58 -12.40 -4.85
N LEU A 375 -24.49 -13.15 -5.00
CA LEU A 375 -23.97 -13.57 -6.30
C LEU A 375 -24.92 -14.50 -7.05
N ALA A 376 -25.74 -15.28 -6.36
CA ALA A 376 -26.73 -16.15 -6.99
C ALA A 376 -27.79 -15.36 -7.78
N GLY A 377 -28.04 -14.11 -7.40
CA GLY A 377 -28.93 -13.20 -8.15
C GLY A 377 -28.30 -12.63 -9.43
N ILE A 378 -27.00 -12.82 -9.64
CA ILE A 378 -26.21 -12.19 -10.71
C ILE A 378 -25.57 -13.24 -11.61
N ALA A 379 -24.90 -14.22 -10.99
CA ALA A 379 -24.13 -15.27 -11.66
C ALA A 379 -25.00 -16.43 -12.15
N SER A 380 -24.51 -17.15 -13.18
CA SER A 380 -25.19 -18.37 -13.65
C SER A 380 -25.13 -19.51 -12.66
N SER A 381 -24.02 -19.61 -11.91
CA SER A 381 -23.84 -20.58 -10.82
C SER A 381 -22.84 -20.07 -9.82
N VAL A 382 -23.03 -20.44 -8.55
CA VAL A 382 -22.15 -20.11 -7.43
C VAL A 382 -21.75 -21.40 -6.74
N LYS A 383 -20.45 -21.64 -6.56
CA LYS A 383 -19.94 -22.75 -5.78
C LYS A 383 -19.18 -22.25 -4.57
N VAL A 384 -19.64 -22.61 -3.37
CA VAL A 384 -18.97 -22.28 -2.11
C VAL A 384 -18.00 -23.40 -1.73
N PHE A 385 -16.78 -23.01 -1.41
CA PHE A 385 -15.71 -23.89 -0.93
C PHE A 385 -15.40 -23.55 0.53
N GLU A 386 -15.56 -24.54 1.43
CA GLU A 386 -15.27 -24.37 2.86
C GLU A 386 -14.24 -25.40 3.32
N PHE A 387 -13.19 -24.89 4.01
CA PHE A 387 -12.11 -25.72 4.53
C PHE A 387 -12.56 -26.63 5.69
N LEU A 388 -13.45 -26.15 6.53
CA LEU A 388 -13.97 -26.92 7.67
C LEU A 388 -15.00 -27.96 7.21
N PRO A 389 -15.22 -29.03 7.98
CA PRO A 389 -16.25 -30.00 7.67
C PRO A 389 -17.67 -29.45 7.80
N GLU A 390 -17.85 -28.35 8.55
CA GLU A 390 -19.13 -27.69 8.80
C GLU A 390 -19.02 -26.18 8.53
N LEU A 391 -20.12 -25.60 8.05
CA LEU A 391 -20.23 -24.16 7.88
C LEU A 391 -20.27 -23.46 9.25
N LYS A 392 -19.70 -22.26 9.32
CA LYS A 392 -19.72 -21.40 10.51
C LYS A 392 -20.76 -20.26 10.40
N ALA A 393 -21.49 -20.22 9.29
CA ALA A 393 -22.54 -19.23 9.08
C ALA A 393 -23.80 -19.58 9.91
N ASP A 394 -24.61 -18.56 10.17
CA ASP A 394 -25.91 -18.71 10.81
C ASP A 394 -26.82 -19.63 10.00
N GLU A 395 -27.54 -20.52 10.68
CA GLU A 395 -28.34 -21.57 10.04
C GLU A 395 -29.40 -20.99 9.08
N ILE A 396 -29.93 -19.82 9.38
CA ILE A 396 -30.92 -19.15 8.51
C ILE A 396 -30.30 -18.77 7.15
N LEU A 397 -29.06 -18.32 7.13
CA LEU A 397 -28.32 -18.00 5.89
C LEU A 397 -27.99 -19.27 5.11
N VAL A 398 -27.55 -20.31 5.82
CA VAL A 398 -27.23 -21.61 5.23
C VAL A 398 -28.47 -22.22 4.55
N GLN A 399 -29.61 -22.18 5.21
CA GLN A 399 -30.87 -22.68 4.65
C GLN A 399 -31.24 -21.91 3.39
N ARG A 400 -31.19 -20.58 3.44
CA ARG A 400 -31.47 -19.73 2.29
C ARG A 400 -30.53 -19.99 1.10
N ALA A 401 -29.24 -20.15 1.33
CA ALA A 401 -28.29 -20.49 0.29
C ALA A 401 -28.59 -21.87 -0.36
N ARG A 402 -29.00 -22.87 0.45
CA ARG A 402 -29.35 -24.22 -0.02
C ARG A 402 -30.67 -24.25 -0.82
N GLU A 403 -31.57 -23.30 -0.61
CA GLU A 403 -32.81 -23.17 -1.38
C GLU A 403 -32.59 -22.66 -2.80
N LEU A 404 -31.46 -22.01 -3.05
CA LEU A 404 -31.10 -21.47 -4.37
C LEU A 404 -30.56 -22.56 -5.31
N SER A 405 -31.27 -22.78 -6.43
CA SER A 405 -30.97 -23.86 -7.37
C SER A 405 -29.62 -23.75 -8.07
N ASN A 406 -29.04 -22.53 -8.12
CA ASN A 406 -27.74 -22.24 -8.72
C ASN A 406 -26.60 -22.09 -7.69
N VAL A 407 -26.85 -22.39 -6.40
CA VAL A 407 -25.83 -22.41 -5.35
C VAL A 407 -25.51 -23.85 -4.98
N THR A 408 -24.22 -24.17 -4.92
CA THR A 408 -23.72 -25.45 -4.41
C THR A 408 -22.66 -25.20 -3.34
N ILE A 409 -22.68 -25.99 -2.27
CA ILE A 409 -21.76 -25.85 -1.14
C ILE A 409 -20.96 -27.14 -0.99
N GLU A 410 -19.65 -27.01 -0.96
CA GLU A 410 -18.71 -28.11 -0.74
C GLU A 410 -17.85 -27.79 0.49
N THR A 411 -17.94 -28.63 1.51
CA THR A 411 -17.19 -28.48 2.76
C THR A 411 -16.02 -29.47 2.81
N ASN A 412 -15.10 -29.26 3.74
CA ASN A 412 -13.93 -30.09 3.95
C ASN A 412 -13.00 -30.14 2.72
N VAL A 413 -12.85 -29.00 2.04
CA VAL A 413 -11.99 -28.83 0.87
C VAL A 413 -10.94 -27.75 1.11
N ALA A 414 -9.72 -27.98 0.61
CA ALA A 414 -8.62 -27.03 0.70
C ALA A 414 -8.28 -26.49 -0.69
N VAL A 415 -8.47 -25.19 -0.91
CA VAL A 415 -8.02 -24.53 -2.14
C VAL A 415 -6.50 -24.61 -2.21
N GLN A 416 -5.96 -25.06 -3.34
CA GLN A 416 -4.52 -25.25 -3.56
C GLN A 416 -3.93 -24.21 -4.50
N SER A 417 -4.66 -23.83 -5.54
CA SER A 417 -4.21 -22.83 -6.51
C SER A 417 -5.37 -22.29 -7.34
N ILE A 418 -5.14 -21.15 -7.94
CA ILE A 418 -6.05 -20.50 -8.90
C ILE A 418 -5.41 -20.59 -10.28
N LEU A 419 -6.14 -21.19 -11.22
CA LEU A 419 -5.68 -21.40 -12.58
C LEU A 419 -6.19 -20.28 -13.49
N SER A 420 -5.34 -19.86 -14.41
CA SER A 420 -5.69 -18.81 -15.37
C SER A 420 -5.29 -19.21 -16.80
N GLU A 421 -6.07 -18.76 -17.76
CA GLU A 421 -5.79 -18.87 -19.19
C GLU A 421 -5.95 -17.49 -19.84
N SER A 422 -4.99 -17.14 -20.68
CA SER A 422 -4.99 -15.83 -21.39
C SER A 422 -5.17 -14.63 -20.45
N GLY A 423 -4.59 -14.68 -19.24
CA GLY A 423 -4.63 -13.59 -18.25
C GLY A 423 -5.96 -13.43 -17.52
N LYS A 424 -6.81 -14.47 -17.52
CA LYS A 424 -8.08 -14.49 -16.76
C LYS A 424 -8.22 -15.80 -16.01
N VAL A 425 -8.89 -15.77 -14.86
CA VAL A 425 -9.23 -16.98 -14.11
C VAL A 425 -10.03 -17.93 -14.99
N SER A 426 -9.63 -19.21 -14.99
CA SER A 426 -10.29 -20.29 -15.73
C SER A 426 -10.80 -21.41 -14.82
N ALA A 427 -10.14 -21.65 -13.68
CA ALA A 427 -10.55 -22.66 -12.74
C ALA A 427 -9.95 -22.43 -11.34
N ILE A 428 -10.56 -23.03 -10.32
CA ILE A 428 -10.01 -23.19 -8.98
C ILE A 428 -9.59 -24.65 -8.77
N ARG A 429 -8.34 -24.88 -8.31
CA ARG A 429 -7.85 -26.20 -7.94
C ARG A 429 -7.98 -26.38 -6.44
N TYR A 430 -8.56 -27.48 -6.02
CA TYR A 430 -8.75 -27.79 -4.61
C TYR A 430 -8.53 -29.27 -4.31
N LEU A 431 -8.15 -29.56 -3.07
CA LEU A 431 -8.05 -30.88 -2.52
C LEU A 431 -9.33 -31.20 -1.75
N ASP A 432 -10.02 -32.28 -2.13
CA ASP A 432 -11.06 -32.90 -1.33
C ASP A 432 -10.40 -33.66 -0.17
N ARG A 433 -10.52 -33.11 1.04
CA ARG A 433 -9.83 -33.64 2.23
C ARG A 433 -10.45 -34.93 2.77
N GLN A 434 -11.58 -35.39 2.24
CA GLN A 434 -12.17 -36.69 2.59
C GLN A 434 -11.64 -37.78 1.71
N THR A 435 -11.43 -37.54 0.43
CA THR A 435 -10.99 -38.52 -0.55
C THR A 435 -9.51 -38.42 -0.88
N ASP A 436 -8.85 -37.34 -0.46
CA ASP A 436 -7.45 -36.99 -0.78
C ASP A 436 -7.23 -36.83 -2.30
N GLU A 437 -8.28 -36.38 -3.02
CA GLU A 437 -8.24 -36.16 -4.47
C GLU A 437 -8.15 -34.69 -4.79
N GLU A 438 -7.22 -34.33 -5.69
CA GLU A 438 -7.18 -32.99 -6.29
C GLU A 438 -8.20 -32.89 -7.42
N LYS A 439 -8.93 -31.77 -7.45
CA LYS A 439 -9.96 -31.49 -8.45
C LYS A 439 -9.84 -30.07 -8.98
N ASP A 440 -10.10 -29.88 -10.27
CA ASP A 440 -10.22 -28.57 -10.90
C ASP A 440 -11.71 -28.27 -11.13
N TYR A 441 -12.15 -27.07 -10.71
CA TYR A 441 -13.50 -26.61 -10.93
C TYR A 441 -13.49 -25.36 -11.80
N PRO A 442 -14.07 -25.40 -13.02
CA PRO A 442 -14.07 -24.28 -13.94
C PRO A 442 -14.92 -23.13 -13.41
N VAL A 443 -14.34 -21.92 -13.36
CA VAL A 443 -15.01 -20.67 -12.95
C VAL A 443 -14.41 -19.49 -13.70
N SER A 444 -15.21 -18.42 -13.85
CA SER A 444 -14.77 -17.15 -14.41
C SER A 444 -14.34 -16.15 -13.34
N GLY A 445 -14.72 -16.41 -12.08
CA GLY A 445 -14.39 -15.53 -10.94
C GLY A 445 -14.39 -16.26 -9.62
N ILE A 446 -13.55 -15.78 -8.69
CA ILE A 446 -13.38 -16.35 -7.35
C ILE A 446 -13.48 -15.20 -6.35
N PHE A 447 -14.43 -15.29 -5.43
CA PHE A 447 -14.63 -14.34 -4.34
C PHE A 447 -14.08 -14.92 -3.04
N VAL A 448 -13.01 -14.33 -2.52
CA VAL A 448 -12.36 -14.78 -1.29
C VAL A 448 -13.04 -14.11 -0.09
N GLN A 449 -13.74 -14.90 0.74
CA GLN A 449 -14.57 -14.45 1.84
C GLN A 449 -14.18 -15.16 3.15
N ILE A 450 -12.89 -15.13 3.48
CA ILE A 450 -12.33 -15.76 4.69
C ILE A 450 -12.05 -14.77 5.82
N GLY A 451 -12.66 -13.59 5.73
CA GLY A 451 -12.69 -12.55 6.75
C GLY A 451 -11.83 -11.33 6.43
N LEU A 452 -12.01 -10.33 7.27
CA LEU A 452 -11.24 -9.09 7.30
C LEU A 452 -10.29 -9.10 8.49
N LEU A 453 -9.20 -8.37 8.38
CA LEU A 453 -8.25 -8.09 9.45
C LEU A 453 -8.24 -6.59 9.70
N PRO A 454 -8.97 -6.10 10.71
CA PRO A 454 -8.93 -4.69 11.08
C PRO A 454 -7.51 -4.26 11.44
N ASN A 455 -7.10 -3.07 11.01
CA ASN A 455 -5.80 -2.51 11.34
C ASN A 455 -5.85 -1.81 12.72
N SER A 456 -6.10 -2.58 13.77
CA SER A 456 -6.31 -2.11 15.15
C SER A 456 -5.19 -2.53 16.13
N GLN A 457 -4.26 -3.41 15.71
CA GLN A 457 -3.28 -4.05 16.59
C GLN A 457 -2.35 -3.05 17.32
N PHE A 458 -2.05 -1.89 16.70
CA PHE A 458 -1.20 -0.86 17.29
C PHE A 458 -1.85 -0.13 18.48
N LEU A 459 -3.14 -0.34 18.70
CA LEU A 459 -3.88 0.27 19.81
C LEU A 459 -3.71 -0.49 21.14
N GLY A 460 -3.29 -1.77 21.09
CA GLY A 460 -3.24 -2.61 22.29
C GLY A 460 -4.60 -2.61 23.01
N ASP A 461 -4.58 -2.30 24.31
CA ASP A 461 -5.77 -2.24 25.15
C ASP A 461 -6.35 -0.81 25.28
N LEU A 462 -5.95 0.12 24.41
CA LEU A 462 -6.37 1.52 24.49
C LEU A 462 -7.88 1.71 24.30
N VAL A 463 -8.50 0.93 23.41
CA VAL A 463 -9.93 0.97 23.11
C VAL A 463 -10.51 -0.45 23.07
N GLU A 464 -11.79 -0.59 23.36
CA GLU A 464 -12.47 -1.87 23.24
C GLU A 464 -12.58 -2.31 21.78
N VAL A 465 -12.29 -3.60 21.53
CA VAL A 465 -12.43 -4.27 20.24
C VAL A 465 -13.26 -5.53 20.42
N ASN A 466 -14.02 -5.89 19.38
CA ASN A 466 -14.78 -7.14 19.39
C ASN A 466 -13.89 -8.37 19.08
N ASP A 467 -14.47 -9.57 19.06
CA ASP A 467 -13.80 -10.84 18.79
C ASP A 467 -13.13 -10.91 17.40
N TYR A 468 -13.53 -10.02 16.48
CA TYR A 468 -12.94 -9.91 15.14
C TYR A 468 -11.80 -8.88 15.08
N GLY A 469 -11.50 -8.19 16.18
CA GLY A 469 -10.52 -7.11 16.26
C GLY A 469 -11.02 -5.76 15.74
N GLU A 470 -12.31 -5.60 15.48
CA GLU A 470 -12.92 -4.34 15.09
C GLU A 470 -13.12 -3.44 16.29
N ILE A 471 -12.81 -2.14 16.14
CA ILE A 471 -13.02 -1.15 17.21
C ILE A 471 -14.53 -0.98 17.44
N GLU A 472 -14.98 -1.16 18.68
CA GLU A 472 -16.35 -0.90 19.05
C GLU A 472 -16.62 0.61 19.15
N VAL A 473 -17.62 1.08 18.39
CA VAL A 473 -18.03 2.48 18.38
C VAL A 473 -19.54 2.61 18.54
N ASP A 474 -19.95 3.73 19.17
CA ASP A 474 -21.35 4.12 19.22
C ASP A 474 -21.85 4.74 17.89
N ALA A 475 -23.12 5.09 17.82
CA ALA A 475 -23.74 5.70 16.65
C ALA A 475 -23.07 7.04 16.22
N ALA A 476 -22.30 7.68 17.09
CA ALA A 476 -21.57 8.93 16.83
C ALA A 476 -20.07 8.71 16.50
N GLY A 477 -19.60 7.46 16.52
CA GLY A 477 -18.20 7.13 16.28
C GLY A 477 -17.30 7.29 17.51
N ARG A 478 -17.86 7.34 18.73
CA ARG A 478 -17.09 7.38 19.99
C ARG A 478 -16.63 5.97 20.32
N THR A 479 -15.37 5.84 20.71
CA THR A 479 -14.82 4.60 21.28
C THR A 479 -15.06 4.53 22.80
N SER A 480 -14.63 3.45 23.43
CA SER A 480 -14.62 3.32 24.90
C SER A 480 -13.70 4.34 25.60
N GLN A 481 -12.78 4.97 24.85
CA GLN A 481 -11.80 5.92 25.39
C GLN A 481 -12.17 7.36 25.03
N GLU A 482 -12.23 8.23 26.05
CA GLU A 482 -12.59 9.64 25.87
C GLU A 482 -11.58 10.40 25.01
N GLY A 483 -12.10 11.19 24.04
CA GLY A 483 -11.32 11.95 23.07
C GLY A 483 -10.67 11.13 21.96
N ILE A 484 -10.99 9.82 21.90
CA ILE A 484 -10.61 8.92 20.81
C ILE A 484 -11.88 8.47 20.09
N PHE A 485 -11.91 8.69 18.80
CA PHE A 485 -12.99 8.37 17.90
C PHE A 485 -12.50 7.38 16.84
N ALA A 486 -13.40 6.59 16.26
CA ALA A 486 -13.03 5.71 15.15
C ALA A 486 -14.11 5.69 14.07
N CYS A 487 -13.70 5.38 12.83
CA CYS A 487 -14.58 5.37 11.68
C CYS A 487 -14.05 4.48 10.55
N GLY A 488 -14.96 4.07 9.66
CA GLY A 488 -14.66 3.24 8.51
C GLY A 488 -14.41 1.78 8.86
N ASP A 489 -13.71 1.08 7.99
CA ASP A 489 -13.63 -0.38 7.99
C ASP A 489 -12.93 -1.00 9.22
N VAL A 490 -12.19 -0.21 9.98
CA VAL A 490 -11.57 -0.64 11.25
C VAL A 490 -12.58 -0.84 12.38
N THR A 491 -13.78 -0.29 12.25
CA THR A 491 -14.83 -0.32 13.28
C THR A 491 -15.85 -1.44 13.08
N ASN A 492 -16.74 -1.63 14.03
CA ASN A 492 -17.88 -2.56 13.98
C ASN A 492 -19.02 -2.12 13.04
N VAL A 493 -18.75 -1.17 12.11
CA VAL A 493 -19.73 -0.78 11.08
C VAL A 493 -20.12 -1.96 10.21
N ALA A 494 -21.42 -2.15 9.98
CA ALA A 494 -21.96 -3.35 9.35
C ALA A 494 -21.49 -3.56 7.89
N TYR A 495 -21.36 -2.47 7.13
CA TYR A 495 -20.99 -2.54 5.70
C TYR A 495 -19.72 -1.76 5.40
N LYS A 496 -18.75 -2.45 4.83
CA LYS A 496 -17.43 -1.90 4.46
C LYS A 496 -17.49 -1.37 3.01
N GLN A 497 -17.93 -0.13 2.84
CA GLN A 497 -18.11 0.52 1.53
C GLN A 497 -17.50 1.92 1.54
N ILE A 498 -16.98 2.39 0.38
CA ILE A 498 -16.33 3.71 0.25
C ILE A 498 -17.24 4.83 0.75
N VAL A 499 -18.49 4.87 0.30
CA VAL A 499 -19.45 5.91 0.66
C VAL A 499 -19.81 5.89 2.13
N ILE A 500 -19.88 4.71 2.74
CA ILE A 500 -20.16 4.54 4.19
C ILE A 500 -18.94 5.02 4.98
N ALA A 501 -17.74 4.59 4.61
CA ALA A 501 -16.49 5.02 5.23
C ALA A 501 -16.33 6.55 5.23
N MET A 502 -16.64 7.21 4.10
CA MET A 502 -16.64 8.68 4.02
C MET A 502 -17.66 9.32 4.97
N GLY A 503 -18.88 8.78 5.03
CA GLY A 503 -19.93 9.25 5.94
C GLY A 503 -19.55 9.07 7.41
N GLU A 504 -18.97 7.92 7.76
CA GLU A 504 -18.47 7.64 9.11
C GLU A 504 -17.31 8.58 9.49
N GLY A 505 -16.40 8.87 8.56
CA GLY A 505 -15.32 9.84 8.78
C GLY A 505 -15.83 11.25 9.07
N ALA A 506 -16.79 11.72 8.27
CA ALA A 506 -17.44 13.01 8.50
C ALA A 506 -18.13 13.08 9.87
N LYS A 507 -18.85 12.02 10.26
CA LYS A 507 -19.53 11.90 11.54
C LYS A 507 -18.54 11.94 12.71
N ALA A 508 -17.47 11.13 12.66
CA ALA A 508 -16.44 11.08 13.71
C ALA A 508 -15.77 12.45 13.91
N ALA A 509 -15.46 13.15 12.82
CA ALA A 509 -14.87 14.49 12.88
C ALA A 509 -15.81 15.53 13.50
N LEU A 510 -17.11 15.48 13.19
CA LEU A 510 -18.11 16.36 13.79
C LEU A 510 -18.24 16.10 15.30
N THR A 511 -18.26 14.82 15.71
CA THR A 511 -18.28 14.41 17.11
C THR A 511 -17.01 14.85 17.85
N ALA A 512 -15.84 14.71 17.24
CA ALA A 512 -14.57 15.19 17.80
C ALA A 512 -14.58 16.73 17.98
N SER A 513 -15.14 17.46 17.01
CA SER A 513 -15.31 18.92 17.12
C SER A 513 -16.22 19.32 18.28
N GLU A 514 -17.35 18.63 18.49
CA GLU A 514 -18.24 18.87 19.63
C GLU A 514 -17.53 18.58 20.97
N TYR A 515 -16.81 17.48 21.05
CA TYR A 515 -16.00 17.14 22.23
C TYR A 515 -14.99 18.26 22.58
N LEU A 516 -14.27 18.76 21.60
CA LEU A 516 -13.29 19.83 21.80
C LEU A 516 -13.93 21.17 22.22
N MET A 517 -15.12 21.48 21.73
CA MET A 517 -15.87 22.67 22.15
C MET A 517 -16.26 22.61 23.62
N LEU A 518 -16.73 21.44 24.09
CA LEU A 518 -17.12 21.25 25.48
C LEU A 518 -15.92 21.31 26.44
N GLN A 519 -14.74 20.85 26.02
CA GLN A 519 -13.53 20.96 26.81
C GLN A 519 -13.03 22.39 26.95
N SER A 520 -13.13 23.21 25.91
CA SER A 520 -12.69 24.61 25.97
C SER A 520 -13.53 25.48 26.89
N GLU A 521 -14.77 25.09 27.18
CA GLU A 521 -15.63 25.77 28.16
C GLU A 521 -15.25 25.44 29.61
N THR A 522 -14.64 24.26 29.85
CA THR A 522 -14.21 23.81 31.20
C THR A 522 -12.82 24.33 31.56
N GLU A 523 -11.98 24.72 30.62
CA GLU A 523 -10.59 25.20 30.84
C GLU A 523 -10.47 26.72 30.96
N LEU A 524 -11.55 27.50 30.81
CA LEU A 524 -11.52 28.93 31.09
C LEU A 524 -11.42 29.11 32.62
N PRO A 525 -10.28 29.61 33.19
CA PRO A 525 -10.23 29.93 34.59
C PRO A 525 -11.30 30.98 34.86
N THR A 526 -12.23 30.66 35.73
CA THR A 526 -13.18 31.65 36.23
C THR A 526 -12.42 32.83 36.79
N ALA A 527 -12.90 34.04 36.54
CA ALA A 527 -12.26 35.29 36.96
C ALA A 527 -11.94 35.31 38.48
N GLU A 528 -12.50 34.40 39.29
CA GLU A 528 -12.23 34.19 40.70
C GLU A 528 -10.87 33.51 40.98
N MET A 529 -10.33 32.69 40.06
CA MET A 529 -9.01 32.08 40.27
C MET A 529 -7.84 33.04 40.02
N LEU A 530 -8.04 34.08 39.22
CA LEU A 530 -7.03 35.10 38.99
C LEU A 530 -6.93 36.15 40.10
N SER A 531 -7.90 36.20 41.04
CA SER A 531 -7.88 37.14 42.17
C SER A 531 -7.20 36.57 43.43
N GLN A 532 -6.78 35.31 43.44
CA GLN A 532 -6.12 34.68 44.60
C GLN A 532 -4.59 34.60 44.52
N THR A 533 -3.98 35.16 43.46
CA THR A 533 -2.51 35.21 43.28
C THR A 533 -1.96 36.64 43.22
N SER A 534 -2.69 37.64 43.76
CA SER A 534 -2.17 39.00 43.94
C SER A 534 -1.93 39.31 45.43
#